data_a1e6a15c7f2ae46da65ba1d3d109d4c2
#
_entry.id   a1e6a15c7f2ae46da65ba1d3d109d4c2
#
_cell.length_a   1.000
_cell.length_b   1.000
_cell.length_c   1.000
_cell.angle_alpha   90.00
_cell.angle_beta   90.00
_cell.angle_gamma   90.00
#
_symmetry.space_group_name_H-M   'P 1'
#
loop_
_entity.id
_entity.type
_entity.pdbx_description
1 polymer ?
#
loop_
_entity_poly.entity_id
_entity_poly.type
_entity_poly.pdbx_seq_one_letter_code
_entity_poly.pdbx_strand_id
1 'polypeptide(L)'
;DLKLNQITHRPKPFPPLVVWLANLACAGTLTAALGASFATALSAAIIFIPVYLLIQWLSSIGIPAFFRMAASAGLMTFLAIWLGGEGSILSVLQRQGEAISAPLVVAAGMIMFLPTPRLVGAVQDAINGFPVTAAGRFVSTGMSFLGLVVGIATAVSAINIFNGPTLDIEQLRFEPTTPLVASFFFLVAIATFAITLQTKLVKVGWLMVITGCGLAAYYGYELLAGPSTGRGPTACAAVVIGALSTYFAYRLHVPQAIFSIPAITFLLPGLSFFRGMYLLTVETDVILGMQNMITAVSIVVAMASGVALGNYTMQYALQRFTTPRNVEPADS
;
A
#
# COMPACT_ATOMS: atom_id res chain seq x y z
N ASP A 1 0.17 -9.46 33.77
CA ASP A 1 0.51 -8.02 33.71
C ASP A 1 2.02 -7.74 33.58
N LEU A 2 2.92 -8.45 34.30
CA LEU A 2 4.38 -8.24 34.20
C LEU A 2 4.94 -8.50 32.81
N LYS A 3 4.47 -9.53 32.08
CA LYS A 3 4.92 -9.83 30.70
C LYS A 3 4.42 -8.78 29.70
N LEU A 4 3.21 -8.24 29.88
CA LEU A 4 2.68 -7.16 29.04
C LEU A 4 3.47 -5.87 29.24
N ASN A 5 3.81 -5.52 30.48
CA ASN A 5 4.65 -4.36 30.80
C ASN A 5 6.06 -4.49 30.20
N GLN A 6 6.66 -5.69 30.22
CA GLN A 6 7.97 -5.93 29.60
C GLN A 6 7.94 -5.80 28.08
N ILE A 7 6.80 -6.13 27.43
CA ILE A 7 6.64 -5.99 25.96
C ILE A 7 6.46 -4.53 25.59
N THR A 8 5.70 -3.77 26.38
CA THR A 8 5.40 -2.36 26.09
C THR A 8 6.64 -1.46 26.25
N HIS A 9 7.60 -1.84 27.09
CA HIS A 9 8.82 -1.06 27.37
C HIS A 9 10.06 -1.58 26.60
N ARG A 10 9.91 -2.54 25.69
CA ARG A 10 11.05 -2.97 24.86
C ARG A 10 11.50 -1.83 23.95
N PRO A 11 12.84 -1.57 23.87
CA PRO A 11 13.36 -0.55 22.96
C PRO A 11 12.97 -0.89 21.52
N LYS A 12 12.46 0.11 20.80
CA LYS A 12 12.11 -0.03 19.38
C LYS A 12 13.38 -0.33 18.58
N PRO A 13 13.32 -1.21 17.54
CA PRO A 13 14.48 -1.57 16.73
C PRO A 13 15.17 -0.39 16.05
N PHE A 14 14.40 0.65 15.70
CA PHE A 14 14.92 1.83 14.99
C PHE A 14 14.61 3.13 15.75
N PRO A 15 15.55 4.08 15.78
CA PRO A 15 15.29 5.40 16.32
C PRO A 15 14.29 6.19 15.46
N PRO A 16 13.60 7.19 16.02
CA PRO A 16 12.57 7.97 15.32
C PRO A 16 13.07 8.58 14.00
N LEU A 17 14.31 9.05 13.96
CA LEU A 17 14.91 9.64 12.76
C LEU A 17 14.99 8.64 11.60
N VAL A 18 15.40 7.39 11.88
CA VAL A 18 15.47 6.33 10.84
C VAL A 18 14.09 6.00 10.30
N VAL A 19 13.08 5.93 11.17
CA VAL A 19 11.67 5.71 10.77
C VAL A 19 11.19 6.87 9.90
N TRP A 20 11.53 8.09 10.26
CA TRP A 20 11.18 9.29 9.51
C TRP A 20 11.79 9.26 8.11
N LEU A 21 13.11 9.02 8.01
CA LEU A 21 13.80 8.89 6.72
C LEU A 21 13.26 7.72 5.88
N ALA A 22 12.93 6.59 6.52
CA ALA A 22 12.35 5.45 5.84
C ALA A 22 10.97 5.75 5.24
N ASN A 23 10.14 6.57 5.90
CA ASN A 23 8.85 7.01 5.33
C ASN A 23 9.05 7.88 4.09
N LEU A 24 10.02 8.82 4.12
CA LEU A 24 10.33 9.66 2.96
C LEU A 24 10.87 8.84 1.79
N ALA A 25 11.79 7.92 2.07
CA ALA A 25 12.34 7.01 1.08
C ALA A 25 11.25 6.11 0.48
N CYS A 26 10.31 5.64 1.31
CA CYS A 26 9.16 4.86 0.85
C CYS A 26 8.29 5.66 -0.12
N ALA A 27 7.96 6.92 0.19
CA ALA A 27 7.18 7.77 -0.69
C ALA A 27 7.86 7.97 -2.06
N GLY A 28 9.15 8.32 -2.07
CA GLY A 28 9.90 8.52 -3.30
C GLY A 28 10.07 7.23 -4.12
N THR A 29 10.45 6.13 -3.49
CA THR A 29 10.67 4.84 -4.20
C THR A 29 9.35 4.24 -4.71
N LEU A 30 8.26 4.42 -3.99
CA LEU A 30 6.94 3.99 -4.45
C LEU A 30 6.49 4.80 -5.68
N THR A 31 6.75 6.11 -5.68
CA THR A 31 6.48 6.97 -6.84
C THR A 31 7.32 6.54 -8.05
N ALA A 32 8.60 6.25 -7.85
CA ALA A 32 9.47 5.72 -8.92
C ALA A 32 9.00 4.35 -9.43
N ALA A 33 8.50 3.48 -8.54
CA ALA A 33 7.95 2.17 -8.91
C ALA A 33 6.71 2.29 -9.82
N LEU A 34 5.95 3.39 -9.70
CA LEU A 34 4.80 3.70 -10.56
C LEU A 34 5.21 4.28 -11.93
N GLY A 35 6.51 4.37 -12.23
CA GLY A 35 7.01 4.88 -13.51
C GLY A 35 7.30 6.38 -13.52
N ALA A 36 7.36 7.02 -12.37
CA ALA A 36 7.68 8.44 -12.29
C ALA A 36 9.16 8.71 -12.56
N SER A 37 9.45 9.89 -13.11
CA SER A 37 10.82 10.39 -13.26
C SER A 37 11.50 10.59 -11.90
N PHE A 38 12.82 10.65 -11.89
CA PHE A 38 13.59 10.91 -10.66
C PHE A 38 13.16 12.23 -9.98
N ALA A 39 12.90 13.27 -10.78
CA ALA A 39 12.42 14.56 -10.27
C ALA A 39 11.07 14.43 -9.56
N THR A 40 10.12 13.70 -10.17
CA THR A 40 8.80 13.42 -9.57
C THR A 40 8.93 12.58 -8.29
N ALA A 41 9.78 11.55 -8.29
CA ALA A 41 10.00 10.70 -7.11
C ALA A 41 10.62 11.49 -5.94
N LEU A 42 11.60 12.35 -6.23
CA LEU A 42 12.22 13.22 -5.23
C LEU A 42 11.22 14.25 -4.70
N SER A 43 10.41 14.82 -5.58
CA SER A 43 9.33 15.75 -5.20
C SER A 43 8.31 15.07 -4.28
N ALA A 44 7.94 13.83 -4.56
CA ALA A 44 7.06 13.06 -3.68
C ALA A 44 7.65 12.88 -2.27
N ALA A 45 8.94 12.56 -2.17
CA ALA A 45 9.62 12.44 -0.88
C ALA A 45 9.62 13.78 -0.11
N ILE A 46 9.89 14.90 -0.79
CA ILE A 46 9.90 16.24 -0.19
C ILE A 46 8.49 16.65 0.27
N ILE A 47 7.48 16.46 -0.58
CA ILE A 47 6.08 16.77 -0.27
C ILE A 47 5.57 15.92 0.90
N PHE A 48 6.07 14.70 1.04
CA PHE A 48 5.68 13.82 2.14
C PHE A 48 6.17 14.32 3.51
N ILE A 49 7.17 15.22 3.58
CA ILE A 49 7.67 15.77 4.84
C ILE A 49 6.55 16.50 5.63
N PRO A 50 5.94 17.58 5.12
CA PRO A 50 4.90 18.28 5.84
C PRO A 50 3.65 17.41 6.06
N VAL A 51 3.35 16.51 5.13
CA VAL A 51 2.23 15.57 5.27
C VAL A 51 2.44 14.61 6.44
N TYR A 52 3.63 14.03 6.56
CA TYR A 52 3.98 13.16 7.67
C TYR A 52 3.94 13.89 9.02
N LEU A 53 4.46 15.11 9.09
CA LEU A 53 4.40 15.94 10.29
C LEU A 53 2.95 16.24 10.68
N LEU A 54 2.09 16.57 9.72
CA LEU A 54 0.67 16.78 9.94
C LEU A 54 -0.02 15.54 10.52
N ILE A 55 0.25 14.35 9.95
CA ILE A 55 -0.31 13.09 10.46
C ILE A 55 0.12 12.84 11.90
N GLN A 56 1.39 13.04 12.22
CA GLN A 56 1.92 12.85 13.56
C GLN A 56 1.27 13.83 14.56
N TRP A 57 1.17 15.09 14.17
CA TRP A 57 0.54 16.12 14.99
C TRP A 57 -0.95 15.83 15.24
N LEU A 58 -1.73 15.55 14.19
CA LEU A 58 -3.14 15.20 14.33
C LEU A 58 -3.35 13.90 15.13
N SER A 59 -2.41 12.96 15.03
CA SER A 59 -2.44 11.74 15.85
C SER A 59 -2.16 12.02 17.32
N SER A 60 -1.25 12.94 17.63
CA SER A 60 -0.88 13.28 19.01
C SER A 60 -2.02 13.98 19.78
N ILE A 61 -2.87 14.74 19.09
CA ILE A 61 -4.05 15.39 19.66
C ILE A 61 -5.32 14.54 19.61
N GLY A 62 -5.19 13.25 19.17
CA GLY A 62 -6.30 12.29 19.21
C GLY A 62 -7.38 12.48 18.14
N ILE A 63 -7.09 13.19 17.05
CA ILE A 63 -8.06 13.41 15.95
C ILE A 63 -8.46 12.07 15.31
N PRO A 64 -9.76 11.82 15.04
CA PRO A 64 -10.24 10.60 14.40
C PRO A 64 -9.60 10.34 13.03
N ALA A 65 -9.49 9.06 12.65
CA ALA A 65 -8.82 8.64 11.42
C ALA A 65 -9.39 9.32 10.15
N PHE A 66 -10.71 9.52 10.08
CA PHE A 66 -11.37 10.23 8.98
C PHE A 66 -10.73 11.59 8.71
N PHE A 67 -10.66 12.45 9.73
CA PHE A 67 -10.12 13.81 9.57
C PHE A 67 -8.62 13.81 9.32
N ARG A 68 -7.89 12.88 9.92
CA ARG A 68 -6.45 12.71 9.66
C ARG A 68 -6.19 12.36 8.18
N MET A 69 -6.98 11.43 7.64
CA MET A 69 -6.88 11.04 6.21
C MET A 69 -7.29 12.19 5.30
N ALA A 70 -8.38 12.91 5.62
CA ALA A 70 -8.82 14.07 4.85
C ALA A 70 -7.75 15.17 4.80
N ALA A 71 -7.23 15.57 5.96
CA ALA A 71 -6.22 16.62 6.05
C ALA A 71 -4.92 16.22 5.32
N SER A 72 -4.48 14.95 5.47
CA SER A 72 -3.25 14.45 4.86
C SER A 72 -3.34 14.34 3.34
N ALA A 73 -4.45 13.77 2.84
CA ALA A 73 -4.70 13.67 1.40
C ALA A 73 -4.89 15.05 0.78
N GLY A 74 -5.62 15.95 1.46
CA GLY A 74 -5.81 17.33 1.02
C GLY A 74 -4.50 18.09 0.93
N LEU A 75 -3.67 18.06 1.98
CA LEU A 75 -2.37 18.72 1.97
C LEU A 75 -1.45 18.15 0.89
N MET A 76 -1.42 16.82 0.75
CA MET A 76 -0.59 16.16 -0.26
C MET A 76 -1.01 16.56 -1.67
N THR A 77 -2.31 16.53 -1.98
CA THR A 77 -2.87 16.91 -3.27
C THR A 77 -2.60 18.39 -3.54
N PHE A 78 -2.85 19.25 -2.57
CA PHE A 78 -2.59 20.68 -2.69
C PHE A 78 -1.12 20.98 -3.01
N LEU A 79 -0.19 20.39 -2.26
CA LEU A 79 1.24 20.60 -2.46
C LEU A 79 1.74 19.97 -3.77
N ALA A 80 1.21 18.80 -4.17
CA ALA A 80 1.60 18.17 -5.42
C ALA A 80 1.23 19.03 -6.64
N ILE A 81 0.04 19.61 -6.63
CA ILE A 81 -0.43 20.49 -7.73
C ILE A 81 0.29 21.83 -7.71
N TRP A 82 0.36 22.46 -6.53
CA TRP A 82 0.97 23.79 -6.39
C TRP A 82 2.48 23.78 -6.68
N LEU A 83 3.19 22.78 -6.17
CA LEU A 83 4.64 22.66 -6.33
C LEU A 83 5.05 21.96 -7.64
N GLY A 84 4.13 21.24 -8.30
CA GLY A 84 4.34 20.65 -9.63
C GLY A 84 4.14 21.62 -10.77
N GLY A 85 3.51 22.80 -10.52
CA GLY A 85 3.27 23.82 -11.53
C GLY A 85 4.54 24.53 -12.02
N GLU A 86 4.47 25.12 -13.22
CA GLU A 86 5.56 25.92 -13.80
C GLU A 86 5.88 27.13 -12.90
N GLY A 87 7.17 27.38 -12.67
CA GLY A 87 7.64 28.49 -11.83
C GLY A 87 7.67 28.20 -10.32
N SER A 88 7.36 26.98 -9.88
CA SER A 88 7.45 26.57 -8.49
C SER A 88 8.90 26.31 -8.03
N ILE A 89 9.11 26.26 -6.70
CA ILE A 89 10.43 25.95 -6.13
C ILE A 89 10.96 24.58 -6.60
N LEU A 90 10.06 23.62 -6.84
CA LEU A 90 10.43 22.30 -7.33
C LEU A 90 10.72 22.26 -8.85
N SER A 91 10.36 23.33 -9.60
CA SER A 91 10.73 23.43 -11.01
C SER A 91 12.26 23.44 -11.23
N VAL A 92 13.03 23.81 -10.21
CA VAL A 92 14.50 23.69 -10.22
C VAL A 92 14.96 22.23 -10.36
N LEU A 93 14.14 21.28 -9.92
CA LEU A 93 14.41 19.84 -10.09
C LEU A 93 14.04 19.32 -11.48
N GLN A 94 13.29 20.10 -12.26
CA GLN A 94 12.93 19.80 -13.65
C GLN A 94 14.16 20.00 -14.56
N ARG A 95 15.09 19.08 -14.50
CA ARG A 95 16.20 19.05 -15.46
C ARG A 95 15.71 18.46 -16.78
N GLN A 96 15.92 19.21 -17.89
CA GLN A 96 15.75 18.72 -19.27
C GLN A 96 14.31 18.43 -19.73
N GLY A 97 13.32 19.25 -19.33
CA GLY A 97 11.97 19.18 -19.92
C GLY A 97 11.05 18.09 -19.36
N GLU A 98 11.46 17.38 -18.29
CA GLU A 98 10.58 16.45 -17.59
C GLU A 98 9.69 17.19 -16.59
N ALA A 99 8.40 17.28 -16.88
CA ALA A 99 7.42 17.85 -15.97
C ALA A 99 7.23 16.96 -14.71
N ILE A 100 7.06 17.58 -13.54
CA ILE A 100 6.70 16.86 -12.32
C ILE A 100 5.25 16.40 -12.45
N SER A 101 5.03 15.10 -12.43
CA SER A 101 3.68 14.53 -12.49
C SER A 101 3.01 14.58 -11.12
N ALA A 102 2.24 15.65 -10.85
CA ALA A 102 1.46 15.79 -9.63
C ALA A 102 0.52 14.58 -9.40
N PRO A 103 -0.19 14.03 -10.40
CA PRO A 103 -1.02 12.85 -10.22
C PRO A 103 -0.27 11.61 -9.74
N LEU A 104 0.98 11.37 -10.18
CA LEU A 104 1.79 10.24 -9.71
C LEU A 104 2.21 10.41 -8.24
N VAL A 105 2.53 11.65 -7.84
CA VAL A 105 2.84 11.97 -6.44
C VAL A 105 1.64 11.68 -5.55
N VAL A 106 0.45 12.12 -5.94
CA VAL A 106 -0.79 11.89 -5.18
C VAL A 106 -1.13 10.40 -5.14
N ALA A 107 -1.03 9.69 -6.27
CA ALA A 107 -1.32 8.24 -6.33
C ALA A 107 -0.40 7.42 -5.42
N ALA A 108 0.91 7.72 -5.41
CA ALA A 108 1.87 7.06 -4.52
C ALA A 108 1.57 7.35 -3.05
N GLY A 109 1.27 8.61 -2.71
CA GLY A 109 0.87 8.99 -1.37
C GLY A 109 -0.40 8.30 -0.91
N MET A 110 -1.37 8.15 -1.79
CA MET A 110 -2.59 7.41 -1.47
C MET A 110 -2.30 5.95 -1.11
N ILE A 111 -1.41 5.27 -1.83
CA ILE A 111 -1.02 3.90 -1.49
C ILE A 111 -0.48 3.84 -0.05
N MET A 112 0.28 4.84 0.38
CA MET A 112 0.80 4.90 1.76
C MET A 112 -0.30 5.18 2.80
N PHE A 113 -1.33 5.95 2.45
CA PHE A 113 -2.45 6.26 3.34
C PHE A 113 -3.52 5.18 3.37
N LEU A 114 -3.58 4.31 2.37
CA LEU A 114 -4.55 3.24 2.31
C LEU A 114 -4.43 2.32 3.54
N PRO A 115 -5.50 2.14 4.32
CA PRO A 115 -5.48 1.26 5.48
C PRO A 115 -5.54 -0.23 5.08
N THR A 116 -4.60 -0.63 4.22
CA THR A 116 -4.50 -1.97 3.62
C THR A 116 -4.58 -3.10 4.63
N PRO A 117 -3.84 -3.05 5.75
CA PRO A 117 -3.89 -4.14 6.71
C PRO A 117 -5.29 -4.36 7.27
N ARG A 118 -6.06 -3.28 7.45
CA ARG A 118 -7.44 -3.35 7.94
C ARG A 118 -8.39 -3.93 6.90
N LEU A 119 -8.21 -3.55 5.63
CA LEU A 119 -9.06 -4.02 4.55
C LEU A 119 -8.85 -5.50 4.26
N VAL A 120 -7.58 -5.93 4.15
CA VAL A 120 -7.22 -7.35 3.98
C VAL A 120 -7.67 -8.16 5.19
N GLY A 121 -7.44 -7.65 6.41
CA GLY A 121 -7.91 -8.30 7.62
C GLY A 121 -9.43 -8.42 7.68
N ALA A 122 -10.19 -7.43 7.19
CA ALA A 122 -11.65 -7.51 7.12
C ALA A 122 -12.12 -8.64 6.18
N VAL A 123 -11.50 -8.78 5.00
CA VAL A 123 -11.85 -9.87 4.08
C VAL A 123 -11.45 -11.23 4.68
N GLN A 124 -10.28 -11.32 5.32
CA GLN A 124 -9.85 -12.54 6.00
C GLN A 124 -10.79 -12.93 7.14
N ASP A 125 -11.24 -11.96 7.97
CA ASP A 125 -12.21 -12.23 9.02
C ASP A 125 -13.54 -12.75 8.45
N ALA A 126 -14.00 -12.17 7.32
CA ALA A 126 -15.20 -12.66 6.65
C ALA A 126 -15.05 -14.11 6.16
N ILE A 127 -13.92 -14.44 5.53
CA ILE A 127 -13.60 -15.80 5.07
C ILE A 127 -13.51 -16.77 6.24
N ASN A 128 -12.96 -16.33 7.39
CA ASN A 128 -12.80 -17.15 8.58
C ASN A 128 -14.08 -17.32 9.43
N GLY A 129 -15.23 -16.78 8.97
CA GLY A 129 -16.50 -16.90 9.65
C GLY A 129 -16.76 -15.89 10.77
N PHE A 130 -16.06 -14.74 10.76
CA PHE A 130 -16.26 -13.64 11.70
C PHE A 130 -16.92 -12.40 11.03
N PRO A 131 -18.19 -12.52 10.54
CA PRO A 131 -18.80 -11.49 9.70
C PRO A 131 -19.00 -10.15 10.42
N VAL A 132 -19.28 -10.16 11.73
CA VAL A 132 -19.47 -8.93 12.52
C VAL A 132 -18.17 -8.14 12.64
N THR A 133 -17.06 -8.83 12.92
CA THR A 133 -15.73 -8.20 12.97
C THR A 133 -15.32 -7.67 11.61
N ALA A 134 -15.58 -8.44 10.56
CA ALA A 134 -15.35 -8.04 9.17
C ALA A 134 -16.13 -6.77 8.83
N ALA A 135 -17.44 -6.73 9.11
CA ALA A 135 -18.28 -5.56 8.86
C ALA A 135 -17.79 -4.31 9.58
N GLY A 136 -17.43 -4.41 10.86
CA GLY A 136 -16.88 -3.31 11.64
C GLY A 136 -15.58 -2.76 11.05
N ARG A 137 -14.67 -3.64 10.59
CA ARG A 137 -13.45 -3.23 9.89
C ARG A 137 -13.73 -2.60 8.53
N PHE A 138 -14.68 -3.13 7.76
CA PHE A 138 -15.09 -2.53 6.48
C PHE A 138 -15.63 -1.12 6.66
N VAL A 139 -16.54 -0.90 7.62
CA VAL A 139 -17.09 0.43 7.92
C VAL A 139 -15.99 1.40 8.35
N SER A 140 -15.13 1.00 9.29
CA SER A 140 -14.01 1.84 9.76
C SER A 140 -13.04 2.19 8.64
N THR A 141 -12.75 1.24 7.76
CA THR A 141 -11.88 1.44 6.60
C THR A 141 -12.54 2.33 5.56
N GLY A 142 -13.84 2.09 5.28
CA GLY A 142 -14.64 2.92 4.38
C GLY A 142 -14.67 4.39 4.82
N MET A 143 -14.83 4.67 6.11
CA MET A 143 -14.74 6.03 6.65
C MET A 143 -13.37 6.66 6.42
N SER A 144 -12.28 5.89 6.55
CA SER A 144 -10.94 6.39 6.23
C SER A 144 -10.77 6.72 4.74
N PHE A 145 -11.34 5.88 3.87
CA PHE A 145 -11.38 6.16 2.43
C PHE A 145 -12.20 7.42 2.10
N LEU A 146 -13.39 7.58 2.69
CA LEU A 146 -14.18 8.80 2.51
C LEU A 146 -13.40 10.04 2.95
N GLY A 147 -12.61 9.93 4.02
CA GLY A 147 -11.70 11.00 4.42
C GLY A 147 -10.71 11.37 3.31
N LEU A 148 -10.07 10.37 2.67
CA LEU A 148 -9.17 10.63 1.54
C LEU A 148 -9.89 11.35 0.39
N VAL A 149 -11.11 10.89 0.03
CA VAL A 149 -11.93 11.53 -1.02
C VAL A 149 -12.19 12.99 -0.70
N VAL A 150 -12.70 13.27 0.51
CA VAL A 150 -13.03 14.63 0.95
C VAL A 150 -11.78 15.52 0.93
N GLY A 151 -10.64 14.97 1.35
CA GLY A 151 -9.36 15.71 1.33
C GLY A 151 -8.94 16.11 -0.08
N ILE A 152 -8.98 15.18 -1.04
CA ILE A 152 -8.63 15.46 -2.44
C ILE A 152 -9.60 16.47 -3.05
N ALA A 153 -10.91 16.24 -2.89
CA ALA A 153 -11.93 17.13 -3.44
C ALA A 153 -11.81 18.55 -2.90
N THR A 154 -11.58 18.70 -1.59
CA THR A 154 -11.35 20.02 -0.98
C THR A 154 -10.07 20.70 -1.50
N ALA A 155 -8.98 19.96 -1.68
CA ALA A 155 -7.74 20.53 -2.21
C ALA A 155 -7.90 21.01 -3.66
N VAL A 156 -8.52 20.19 -4.52
CA VAL A 156 -8.78 20.56 -5.92
C VAL A 156 -9.73 21.77 -5.98
N SER A 157 -10.80 21.78 -5.18
CA SER A 157 -11.72 22.92 -5.13
C SER A 157 -11.03 24.18 -4.65
N ALA A 158 -10.16 24.10 -3.64
CA ALA A 158 -9.40 25.25 -3.16
C ALA A 158 -8.48 25.80 -4.25
N ILE A 159 -7.78 24.94 -4.99
CA ILE A 159 -6.90 25.35 -6.09
C ILE A 159 -7.69 26.04 -7.19
N ASN A 160 -8.87 25.52 -7.55
CA ASN A 160 -9.73 26.13 -8.56
C ASN A 160 -10.23 27.53 -8.14
N ILE A 161 -10.55 27.73 -6.85
CA ILE A 161 -10.94 29.06 -6.33
C ILE A 161 -9.81 30.08 -6.48
N PHE A 162 -8.56 29.66 -6.32
CA PHE A 162 -7.38 30.51 -6.46
C PHE A 162 -6.83 30.57 -7.89
N ASN A 163 -7.58 30.09 -8.91
CA ASN A 163 -7.13 30.02 -10.31
C ASN A 163 -5.76 29.33 -10.46
N GLY A 164 -5.49 28.34 -9.64
CA GLY A 164 -4.26 27.57 -9.70
C GLY A 164 -4.24 26.57 -10.87
N PRO A 165 -3.12 25.84 -11.05
CA PRO A 165 -2.98 24.87 -12.12
C PRO A 165 -3.99 23.73 -11.98
N THR A 166 -4.61 23.34 -13.10
CA THR A 166 -5.56 22.23 -13.13
C THR A 166 -4.82 20.89 -13.21
N LEU A 167 -5.35 19.87 -12.50
CA LEU A 167 -4.89 18.49 -12.66
C LEU A 167 -5.46 17.92 -13.95
N ASP A 168 -4.60 17.67 -14.91
CA ASP A 168 -4.97 16.94 -16.12
C ASP A 168 -4.68 15.44 -15.89
N ILE A 169 -5.75 14.65 -15.68
CA ILE A 169 -5.64 13.21 -15.48
C ILE A 169 -5.46 12.45 -16.79
N GLU A 170 -5.84 13.04 -17.93
CA GLU A 170 -5.59 12.40 -19.22
C GLU A 170 -4.09 12.27 -19.50
N GLN A 171 -3.27 13.14 -18.90
CA GLN A 171 -1.81 13.02 -18.92
C GLN A 171 -1.26 11.91 -17.98
N LEU A 172 -2.10 11.20 -17.22
CA LEU A 172 -1.73 9.97 -16.51
C LEU A 172 -1.46 8.82 -17.49
N ARG A 173 -0.66 9.07 -18.49
CA ARG A 173 -0.01 7.99 -19.22
C ARG A 173 1.11 7.47 -18.32
N PHE A 174 0.85 6.34 -17.66
CA PHE A 174 1.94 5.56 -17.10
C PHE A 174 2.80 5.14 -18.27
N GLU A 175 3.94 5.76 -18.41
CA GLU A 175 4.98 5.16 -19.25
C GLU A 175 5.36 3.86 -18.55
N PRO A 176 5.17 2.71 -19.21
CA PRO A 176 5.44 1.44 -18.58
C PRO A 176 6.93 1.35 -18.27
N THR A 177 7.28 1.56 -17.01
CA THR A 177 8.62 1.24 -16.52
C THR A 177 8.86 -0.24 -16.79
N THR A 178 10.05 -0.59 -17.25
CA THR A 178 10.38 -2.01 -17.46
C THR A 178 10.07 -2.79 -16.18
N PRO A 179 9.48 -3.99 -16.26
CA PRO A 179 9.09 -4.78 -15.09
C PRO A 179 10.21 -4.98 -14.07
N LEU A 180 11.47 -5.05 -14.54
CA LEU A 180 12.65 -5.17 -13.68
C LEU A 180 12.90 -3.91 -12.85
N VAL A 181 12.79 -2.72 -13.46
CA VAL A 181 12.99 -1.44 -12.77
C VAL A 181 11.86 -1.20 -11.77
N ALA A 182 10.61 -1.44 -12.17
CA ALA A 182 9.46 -1.35 -11.27
C ALA A 182 9.62 -2.30 -10.08
N SER A 183 10.02 -3.56 -10.31
CA SER A 183 10.25 -4.55 -9.26
C SER A 183 11.34 -4.12 -8.28
N PHE A 184 12.44 -3.55 -8.78
CA PHE A 184 13.51 -3.04 -7.93
C PHE A 184 13.00 -1.93 -7.00
N PHE A 185 12.31 -0.92 -7.54
CA PHE A 185 11.78 0.16 -6.73
C PHE A 185 10.69 -0.31 -5.77
N PHE A 186 9.83 -1.26 -6.15
CA PHE A 186 8.89 -1.88 -5.23
C PHE A 186 9.58 -2.61 -4.08
N LEU A 187 10.63 -3.38 -4.34
CA LEU A 187 11.40 -4.04 -3.28
C LEU A 187 12.00 -3.02 -2.30
N VAL A 188 12.59 -1.94 -2.81
CA VAL A 188 13.13 -0.88 -1.95
C VAL A 188 12.02 -0.19 -1.16
N ALA A 189 10.88 0.12 -1.79
CA ALA A 189 9.73 0.71 -1.12
C ALA A 189 9.21 -0.19 0.02
N ILE A 190 9.12 -1.50 -0.19
CA ILE A 190 8.67 -2.44 0.84
C ILE A 190 9.70 -2.62 1.95
N ALA A 191 11.00 -2.62 1.62
CA ALA A 191 12.05 -2.66 2.64
C ALA A 191 11.98 -1.43 3.55
N THR A 192 11.84 -0.23 2.97
CA THR A 192 11.68 1.02 3.73
C THR A 192 10.38 1.04 4.51
N PHE A 193 9.26 0.58 3.93
CA PHE A 193 7.98 0.44 4.62
C PHE A 193 8.06 -0.53 5.81
N ALA A 194 8.78 -1.65 5.69
CA ALA A 194 8.99 -2.58 6.80
C ALA A 194 9.78 -1.94 7.96
N ILE A 195 10.72 -1.02 7.66
CA ILE A 195 11.44 -0.25 8.67
C ILE A 195 10.47 0.71 9.40
N THR A 196 9.52 1.33 8.70
CA THR A 196 8.49 2.17 9.33
C THR A 196 7.60 1.38 10.29
N LEU A 197 7.38 0.10 10.00
CA LEU A 197 6.66 -0.85 10.86
C LEU A 197 7.55 -1.43 11.98
N GLN A 198 8.77 -0.91 12.17
CA GLN A 198 9.71 -1.38 13.19
C GLN A 198 10.11 -2.86 13.03
N THR A 199 10.15 -3.37 11.81
CA THR A 199 10.56 -4.75 11.51
C THR A 199 12.08 -4.87 11.56
N LYS A 200 12.61 -5.84 12.32
CA LYS A 200 14.07 -6.08 12.43
C LYS A 200 14.70 -6.38 11.07
N LEU A 201 15.91 -5.84 10.78
CA LEU A 201 16.59 -5.95 9.48
C LEU A 201 16.71 -7.39 8.95
N VAL A 202 17.00 -8.37 9.83
CA VAL A 202 17.08 -9.78 9.42
C VAL A 202 15.75 -10.27 8.81
N LYS A 203 14.61 -9.77 9.32
CA LYS A 203 13.29 -10.12 8.80
C LYS A 203 12.95 -9.37 7.51
N VAL A 204 13.51 -8.16 7.34
CA VAL A 204 13.37 -7.39 6.09
C VAL A 204 14.01 -8.15 4.92
N GLY A 205 15.16 -8.82 5.11
CA GLY A 205 15.76 -9.67 4.08
C GLY A 205 14.81 -10.79 3.61
N TRP A 206 14.19 -11.52 4.53
CA TRP A 206 13.19 -12.54 4.18
C TRP A 206 11.94 -11.95 3.53
N LEU A 207 11.51 -10.78 3.99
CA LEU A 207 10.40 -10.05 3.37
C LEU A 207 10.70 -9.71 1.91
N MET A 208 11.92 -9.27 1.58
CA MET A 208 12.33 -8.99 0.21
C MET A 208 12.28 -10.25 -0.67
N VAL A 209 12.69 -11.42 -0.14
CA VAL A 209 12.56 -12.70 -0.86
C VAL A 209 11.09 -13.03 -1.13
N ILE A 210 10.23 -12.93 -0.12
CA ILE A 210 8.79 -13.19 -0.25
C ILE A 210 8.17 -12.26 -1.28
N THR A 211 8.47 -10.96 -1.21
CA THR A 211 7.96 -9.96 -2.15
C THR A 211 8.50 -10.20 -3.56
N GLY A 212 9.77 -10.53 -3.69
CA GLY A 212 10.37 -10.86 -4.99
C GLY A 212 9.71 -12.06 -5.66
N CYS A 213 9.42 -13.12 -4.90
CA CYS A 213 8.64 -14.27 -5.39
C CYS A 213 7.20 -13.86 -5.77
N GLY A 214 6.58 -12.98 -5.00
CA GLY A 214 5.27 -12.43 -5.33
C GLY A 214 5.27 -11.62 -6.63
N LEU A 215 6.26 -10.75 -6.83
CA LEU A 215 6.45 -9.99 -8.08
C LEU A 215 6.70 -10.93 -9.27
N ALA A 216 7.54 -11.95 -9.08
CA ALA A 216 7.78 -12.96 -10.12
C ALA A 216 6.50 -13.70 -10.51
N ALA A 217 5.66 -14.04 -9.53
CA ALA A 217 4.36 -14.66 -9.79
C ALA A 217 3.39 -13.70 -10.49
N TYR A 218 3.41 -12.42 -10.14
CA TYR A 218 2.60 -11.38 -10.77
C TYR A 218 2.94 -11.24 -12.26
N TYR A 219 4.21 -10.95 -12.57
CA TYR A 219 4.65 -10.77 -13.95
C TYR A 219 4.66 -12.08 -14.74
N GLY A 220 4.92 -13.22 -14.07
CA GLY A 220 4.81 -14.56 -14.70
C GLY A 220 3.39 -14.87 -15.17
N TYR A 221 2.39 -14.48 -14.39
CA TYR A 221 0.99 -14.60 -14.80
C TYR A 221 0.67 -13.72 -16.00
N GLU A 222 1.13 -12.46 -16.02
CA GLU A 222 0.91 -11.54 -17.15
C GLU A 222 1.60 -12.04 -18.44
N LEU A 223 2.77 -12.66 -18.31
CA LEU A 223 3.49 -13.25 -19.45
C LEU A 223 2.74 -14.45 -20.04
N LEU A 224 2.09 -15.27 -19.20
CA LEU A 224 1.39 -16.50 -19.64
C LEU A 224 -0.04 -16.23 -20.10
N ALA A 225 -0.76 -15.36 -19.41
CA ALA A 225 -2.19 -15.11 -19.64
C ALA A 225 -2.46 -13.85 -20.49
N GLY A 226 -1.41 -13.06 -20.78
CA GLY A 226 -1.54 -11.76 -21.45
C GLY A 226 -1.98 -10.63 -20.52
N PRO A 227 -2.05 -9.38 -21.05
CA PRO A 227 -2.46 -8.21 -20.28
C PRO A 227 -3.86 -8.41 -19.68
N SER A 228 -3.98 -8.27 -18.38
CA SER A 228 -5.22 -8.50 -17.65
C SER A 228 -5.64 -7.28 -16.84
N THR A 229 -6.86 -7.30 -16.32
CA THR A 229 -7.39 -6.23 -15.43
C THR A 229 -6.70 -6.17 -14.06
N GLY A 230 -5.57 -6.85 -13.87
CA GLY A 230 -4.81 -6.89 -12.62
C GLY A 230 -5.36 -7.87 -11.56
N ARG A 231 -6.57 -8.42 -11.72
CA ARG A 231 -7.19 -9.32 -10.72
C ARG A 231 -6.48 -10.68 -10.64
N GLY A 232 -6.23 -11.30 -11.78
CA GLY A 232 -5.57 -12.60 -11.87
C GLY A 232 -4.12 -12.57 -11.38
N PRO A 233 -3.26 -11.67 -11.90
CA PRO A 233 -1.89 -11.52 -11.44
C PRO A 233 -1.80 -11.23 -9.94
N THR A 234 -2.69 -10.35 -9.43
CA THR A 234 -2.76 -10.03 -7.99
C THR A 234 -3.12 -11.24 -7.16
N ALA A 235 -4.13 -12.01 -7.58
CA ALA A 235 -4.52 -13.24 -6.86
C ALA A 235 -3.36 -14.25 -6.81
N CYS A 236 -2.71 -14.50 -7.95
CA CYS A 236 -1.57 -15.40 -8.05
C CYS A 236 -0.40 -14.97 -7.14
N ALA A 237 0.01 -13.71 -7.24
CA ALA A 237 1.04 -13.14 -6.37
C ALA A 237 0.66 -13.24 -4.88
N ALA A 238 -0.59 -12.97 -4.54
CA ALA A 238 -1.07 -13.02 -3.16
C ALA A 238 -1.06 -14.44 -2.58
N VAL A 239 -1.38 -15.47 -3.38
CA VAL A 239 -1.24 -16.89 -2.97
C VAL A 239 0.21 -17.21 -2.62
N VAL A 240 1.15 -16.83 -3.48
CA VAL A 240 2.59 -17.07 -3.26
C VAL A 240 3.07 -16.34 -2.00
N ILE A 241 2.71 -15.06 -1.85
CA ILE A 241 3.05 -14.26 -0.67
C ILE A 241 2.45 -14.89 0.60
N GLY A 242 1.18 -15.29 0.56
CA GLY A 242 0.51 -15.94 1.70
C GLY A 242 1.20 -17.22 2.13
N ALA A 243 1.49 -18.11 1.17
CA ALA A 243 2.17 -19.38 1.42
C ALA A 243 3.57 -19.18 2.00
N LEU A 244 4.40 -18.34 1.37
CA LEU A 244 5.76 -18.07 1.84
C LEU A 244 5.78 -17.33 3.18
N SER A 245 4.87 -16.38 3.39
CA SER A 245 4.73 -15.68 4.68
C SER A 245 4.42 -16.66 5.81
N THR A 246 3.55 -17.64 5.57
CA THR A 246 3.24 -18.69 6.55
C THR A 246 4.44 -19.60 6.81
N TYR A 247 5.14 -20.03 5.76
CA TYR A 247 6.33 -20.85 5.88
C TYR A 247 7.43 -20.17 6.71
N PHE A 248 7.79 -18.93 6.37
CA PHE A 248 8.82 -18.19 7.09
C PHE A 248 8.37 -17.77 8.49
N ALA A 249 7.08 -17.48 8.71
CA ALA A 249 6.53 -17.21 10.03
C ALA A 249 6.71 -18.43 10.95
N TYR A 250 6.41 -19.64 10.44
CA TYR A 250 6.63 -20.90 11.16
C TYR A 250 8.11 -21.11 11.48
N ARG A 251 9.00 -20.96 10.48
CA ARG A 251 10.44 -21.17 10.65
C ARG A 251 11.10 -20.17 11.61
N LEU A 252 10.66 -18.93 11.61
CA LEU A 252 11.24 -17.84 12.39
C LEU A 252 10.49 -17.55 13.69
N HIS A 253 9.47 -18.34 14.02
CA HIS A 253 8.63 -18.21 15.22
C HIS A 253 8.09 -16.79 15.41
N VAL A 254 7.51 -16.21 14.35
CA VAL A 254 6.94 -14.86 14.33
C VAL A 254 5.53 -14.87 13.76
N PRO A 255 4.71 -13.85 14.08
CA PRO A 255 3.41 -13.69 13.44
C PRO A 255 3.56 -13.51 11.93
N GLN A 256 2.73 -14.21 11.14
CA GLN A 256 2.72 -14.14 9.70
C GLN A 256 2.50 -12.72 9.16
N ALA A 257 1.71 -11.91 9.87
CA ALA A 257 1.41 -10.53 9.51
C ALA A 257 2.66 -9.65 9.32
N ILE A 258 3.79 -9.99 9.96
CA ILE A 258 5.07 -9.27 9.79
C ILE A 258 5.56 -9.33 8.34
N PHE A 259 5.28 -10.43 7.63
CA PHE A 259 5.68 -10.63 6.25
C PHE A 259 4.54 -10.31 5.28
N SER A 260 3.33 -10.82 5.53
CA SER A 260 2.23 -10.71 4.58
C SER A 260 1.76 -9.26 4.40
N ILE A 261 1.66 -8.47 5.47
CA ILE A 261 1.15 -7.10 5.39
C ILE A 261 2.04 -6.19 4.52
N PRO A 262 3.36 -6.08 4.75
CA PRO A 262 4.20 -5.26 3.88
C PRO A 262 4.27 -5.83 2.46
N ALA A 263 4.38 -7.15 2.31
CA ALA A 263 4.55 -7.77 1.00
C ALA A 263 3.36 -7.56 0.06
N ILE A 264 2.13 -7.49 0.57
CA ILE A 264 0.94 -7.25 -0.27
C ILE A 264 0.73 -5.77 -0.61
N THR A 265 1.47 -4.85 0.02
CA THR A 265 1.24 -3.40 -0.15
C THR A 265 1.45 -2.96 -1.60
N PHE A 266 2.37 -3.59 -2.36
CA PHE A 266 2.59 -3.25 -3.77
C PHE A 266 1.46 -3.74 -4.70
N LEU A 267 0.66 -4.72 -4.26
CA LEU A 267 -0.48 -5.23 -5.03
C LEU A 267 -1.72 -4.33 -4.94
N LEU A 268 -1.66 -3.29 -4.11
CA LEU A 268 -2.78 -2.39 -3.89
C LEU A 268 -3.15 -1.61 -5.15
N PRO A 269 -4.44 -1.56 -5.47
CA PRO A 269 -4.95 -0.80 -6.61
C PRO A 269 -5.08 0.70 -6.28
N GLY A 270 -4.01 1.32 -5.73
CA GLY A 270 -4.04 2.72 -5.28
C GLY A 270 -4.39 3.68 -6.40
N LEU A 271 -3.89 3.40 -7.61
CA LEU A 271 -4.20 4.20 -8.79
C LEU A 271 -5.65 4.08 -9.22
N SER A 272 -6.21 2.86 -9.25
CA SER A 272 -7.63 2.66 -9.59
C SER A 272 -8.54 3.35 -8.58
N PHE A 273 -8.18 3.33 -7.29
CA PHE A 273 -8.87 4.10 -6.27
C PHE A 273 -8.77 5.60 -6.53
N PHE A 274 -7.57 6.12 -6.79
CA PHE A 274 -7.38 7.53 -7.07
C PHE A 274 -8.19 7.99 -8.29
N ARG A 275 -8.06 7.30 -9.43
CA ARG A 275 -8.83 7.60 -10.64
C ARG A 275 -10.34 7.55 -10.40
N GLY A 276 -10.82 6.48 -9.74
CA GLY A 276 -12.23 6.34 -9.43
C GLY A 276 -12.76 7.49 -8.59
N MET A 277 -12.02 7.87 -7.57
CA MET A 277 -12.41 8.96 -6.67
C MET A 277 -12.38 10.33 -7.36
N TYR A 278 -11.35 10.61 -8.15
CA TYR A 278 -11.24 11.86 -8.89
C TYR A 278 -12.35 12.01 -9.92
N LEU A 279 -12.62 10.97 -10.71
CA LEU A 279 -13.71 10.95 -11.68
C LEU A 279 -15.07 11.19 -11.02
N LEU A 280 -15.30 10.63 -9.83
CA LEU A 280 -16.55 10.82 -9.09
C LEU A 280 -16.70 12.21 -8.48
N THR A 281 -15.59 12.86 -8.09
CA THR A 281 -15.65 14.09 -7.28
C THR A 281 -15.31 15.35 -8.07
N VAL A 282 -14.46 15.26 -9.07
CA VAL A 282 -13.96 16.41 -9.84
C VAL A 282 -14.56 16.46 -11.23
N GLU A 283 -14.47 15.37 -11.99
CA GLU A 283 -15.00 15.30 -13.36
C GLU A 283 -16.47 14.94 -13.43
N THR A 284 -17.06 14.49 -12.31
CA THR A 284 -18.47 14.09 -12.23
C THR A 284 -18.86 12.96 -13.21
N ASP A 285 -17.89 12.22 -13.74
CA ASP A 285 -18.15 11.02 -14.54
C ASP A 285 -18.41 9.82 -13.62
N VAL A 286 -19.70 9.64 -13.31
CA VAL A 286 -20.16 8.59 -12.39
C VAL A 286 -19.89 7.19 -12.93
N ILE A 287 -20.03 6.98 -14.24
CA ILE A 287 -19.90 5.65 -14.86
C ILE A 287 -18.44 5.18 -14.79
N LEU A 288 -17.52 5.97 -15.29
CA LEU A 288 -16.10 5.64 -15.33
C LEU A 288 -15.50 5.61 -13.91
N GLY A 289 -15.94 6.52 -13.04
CA GLY A 289 -15.55 6.56 -11.64
C GLY A 289 -15.97 5.28 -10.89
N MET A 290 -17.21 4.84 -11.04
CA MET A 290 -17.70 3.59 -10.43
C MET A 290 -16.99 2.36 -11.00
N GLN A 291 -16.69 2.29 -12.29
CA GLN A 291 -15.95 1.19 -12.90
C GLN A 291 -14.55 1.05 -12.27
N ASN A 292 -13.83 2.16 -12.08
CA ASN A 292 -12.52 2.16 -11.41
C ASN A 292 -12.63 1.73 -9.95
N MET A 293 -13.66 2.16 -9.23
CA MET A 293 -13.89 1.75 -7.83
C MET A 293 -14.20 0.26 -7.72
N ILE A 294 -15.08 -0.28 -8.57
CA ILE A 294 -15.41 -1.71 -8.61
C ILE A 294 -14.16 -2.54 -8.95
N THR A 295 -13.34 -2.06 -9.90
CA THR A 295 -12.07 -2.71 -10.24
C THR A 295 -11.15 -2.74 -9.04
N ALA A 296 -10.98 -1.63 -8.35
CA ALA A 296 -10.13 -1.55 -7.16
C ALA A 296 -10.61 -2.50 -6.04
N VAL A 297 -11.90 -2.49 -5.73
CA VAL A 297 -12.47 -3.41 -4.73
C VAL A 297 -12.28 -4.87 -5.13
N SER A 298 -12.50 -5.22 -6.40
CA SER A 298 -12.31 -6.59 -6.89
C SER A 298 -10.86 -7.07 -6.80
N ILE A 299 -9.88 -6.19 -7.02
CA ILE A 299 -8.45 -6.49 -6.83
C ILE A 299 -8.16 -6.75 -5.35
N VAL A 300 -8.71 -5.94 -4.43
CA VAL A 300 -8.54 -6.16 -2.98
C VAL A 300 -9.13 -7.49 -2.52
N VAL A 301 -10.30 -7.86 -3.03
CA VAL A 301 -10.92 -9.17 -2.73
C VAL A 301 -10.04 -10.30 -3.28
N ALA A 302 -9.55 -10.19 -4.52
CA ALA A 302 -8.65 -11.16 -5.12
C ALA A 302 -7.35 -11.33 -4.30
N MET A 303 -6.77 -10.21 -3.86
CA MET A 303 -5.58 -10.18 -3.00
C MET A 303 -5.81 -10.87 -1.65
N ALA A 304 -6.89 -10.50 -0.95
CA ALA A 304 -7.19 -11.05 0.37
C ALA A 304 -7.52 -12.54 0.31
N SER A 305 -8.29 -12.96 -0.70
CA SER A 305 -8.60 -14.38 -0.95
C SER A 305 -7.34 -15.17 -1.31
N GLY A 306 -6.46 -14.59 -2.13
CA GLY A 306 -5.17 -15.20 -2.49
C GLY A 306 -4.29 -15.42 -1.27
N VAL A 307 -4.11 -14.40 -0.42
CA VAL A 307 -3.34 -14.55 0.83
C VAL A 307 -3.94 -15.63 1.73
N ALA A 308 -5.27 -15.63 1.92
CA ALA A 308 -5.93 -16.63 2.73
C ALA A 308 -5.71 -18.04 2.18
N LEU A 309 -5.89 -18.25 0.87
CA LEU A 309 -5.65 -19.54 0.22
C LEU A 309 -4.20 -20.00 0.39
N GLY A 310 -3.22 -19.11 0.16
CA GLY A 310 -1.81 -19.40 0.36
C GLY A 310 -1.49 -19.80 1.80
N ASN A 311 -2.11 -19.11 2.77
CA ASN A 311 -1.96 -19.42 4.18
C ASN A 311 -2.48 -20.82 4.51
N TYR A 312 -3.72 -21.13 4.12
CA TYR A 312 -4.34 -22.42 4.40
C TYR A 312 -3.58 -23.58 3.76
N THR A 313 -3.19 -23.43 2.50
CA THR A 313 -2.44 -24.48 1.79
C THR A 313 -1.10 -24.75 2.46
N MET A 314 -0.37 -23.71 2.87
CA MET A 314 0.91 -23.89 3.54
C MET A 314 0.76 -24.43 4.96
N GLN A 315 -0.24 -23.99 5.74
CA GLN A 315 -0.51 -24.53 7.07
C GLN A 315 -0.84 -26.02 6.98
N TYR A 316 -1.68 -26.43 6.05
CA TYR A 316 -2.01 -27.83 5.82
C TYR A 316 -0.77 -28.66 5.46
N ALA A 317 0.08 -28.14 4.58
CA ALA A 317 1.33 -28.78 4.21
C ALA A 317 2.25 -28.96 5.44
N LEU A 318 2.45 -27.90 6.22
CA LEU A 318 3.30 -27.96 7.42
C LEU A 318 2.77 -28.95 8.46
N GLN A 319 1.46 -29.00 8.70
CA GLN A 319 0.85 -29.97 9.63
C GLN A 319 1.11 -31.41 9.19
N ARG A 320 0.98 -31.69 7.90
CA ARG A 320 1.18 -33.04 7.35
C ARG A 320 2.62 -33.52 7.46
N PHE A 321 3.60 -32.61 7.41
CA PHE A 321 5.02 -32.95 7.54
C PHE A 321 5.52 -32.96 8.98
N THR A 322 4.79 -32.36 9.93
CA THR A 322 5.19 -32.28 11.34
C THR A 322 4.46 -33.29 12.25
N THR A 323 3.36 -33.87 11.78
CA THR A 323 2.69 -34.95 12.54
C THR A 323 3.44 -36.26 12.28
N PRO A 324 4.06 -36.90 13.31
CA PRO A 324 4.67 -38.21 13.12
C PRO A 324 3.57 -39.22 12.72
N ARG A 325 3.85 -40.00 11.72
CA ARG A 325 2.97 -41.05 11.15
C ARG A 325 2.93 -42.28 12.06
N ASN A 326 2.72 -42.10 13.36
CA ASN A 326 2.66 -43.19 14.33
C ASN A 326 1.52 -42.96 15.29
N VAL A 327 0.35 -43.45 14.95
CA VAL A 327 -0.50 -44.26 15.85
C VAL A 327 -1.19 -45.25 14.94
N GLU A 328 -0.55 -46.39 14.66
CA GLU A 328 -1.30 -47.63 14.43
C GLU A 328 -2.17 -47.88 15.67
N PRO A 329 -3.47 -48.10 15.53
CA PRO A 329 -4.25 -48.62 16.66
C PRO A 329 -3.69 -50.00 16.94
N ALA A 330 -3.13 -50.18 18.17
CA ALA A 330 -2.84 -51.47 18.68
C ALA A 330 -4.17 -52.24 18.76
N ASP A 331 -4.32 -53.21 17.87
CA ASP A 331 -5.34 -54.23 17.97
C ASP A 331 -5.20 -54.96 19.35
N SER A 332 -6.25 -54.88 20.15
CA SER A 332 -6.52 -55.83 21.22
C SER A 332 -8.01 -55.99 21.43
#